data_e65995ed039c98e6df216378af0fc67c
#
_entry.id   e65995ed039c98e6df216378af0fc67c
#
_cell.length_a   1.000
_cell.length_b   1.000
_cell.length_c   1.000
_cell.angle_alpha   90.00
_cell.angle_beta   90.00
_cell.angle_gamma   90.00
#
_symmetry.space_group_name_H-M   'P 1'
#
loop_
_entity.id
_entity.type
_entity.pdbx_description
1 polymer ?
#
loop_
_entity_poly.entity_id
_entity_poly.type
_entity_poly.pdbx_seq_one_letter_code
_entity_poly.pdbx_strand_id
1 'polypeptide(L)'
;MPTRQCRLWLGWFCFAAFASVMPGARLAAVSGVEDAKPNAAVLQATEEEALRGVLTRDQQSRLTPQAVLDELLAGNRRFIQDDLTQRNHSRRIREAYAGQFPKAVILSCLDSRIPVEDVFDRGIGDIFVARVAGNFVNEDILGSMEFACHVAGAKVIMVLGHTHCGAVKAAIDDVRLGNITPMLAKIRPAIEQGRPFEGNQASDNPAYVAHVCRENVRLAVEAVRERSDILRKLEVEGAIKIVGAYYDLGSGEVSLLP
;
A
#
# COMPACT_ATOMS: atom_id res chain seq x y z
N MET A 1 -2.97 24.60 -42.19
CA MET A 1 -3.39 23.17 -42.09
C MET A 1 -4.04 22.97 -40.74
N PRO A 2 -5.24 22.39 -40.66
CA PRO A 2 -6.24 22.83 -39.71
C PRO A 2 -6.18 22.12 -38.36
N THR A 3 -6.43 22.90 -37.33
CA THR A 3 -6.70 22.57 -35.92
C THR A 3 -7.95 21.70 -35.76
N ARG A 4 -7.86 20.57 -35.06
CA ARG A 4 -9.02 19.77 -34.65
C ARG A 4 -9.49 20.21 -33.26
N GLN A 5 -10.67 20.80 -33.27
CA GLN A 5 -11.45 21.17 -32.09
C GLN A 5 -11.99 19.92 -31.39
N CYS A 6 -11.77 19.86 -30.07
CA CYS A 6 -12.39 18.90 -29.17
C CYS A 6 -13.83 19.33 -28.88
N ARG A 7 -14.82 18.51 -29.23
CA ARG A 7 -16.24 18.78 -28.94
C ARG A 7 -16.60 18.22 -27.58
N LEU A 8 -16.98 19.13 -26.71
CA LEU A 8 -17.69 18.87 -25.45
C LEU A 8 -19.08 18.30 -25.74
N TRP A 9 -19.40 17.16 -25.14
CA TRP A 9 -20.75 16.62 -25.03
C TRP A 9 -21.33 16.97 -23.65
N LEU A 10 -22.20 17.99 -23.61
CA LEU A 10 -23.13 18.24 -22.53
C LEU A 10 -24.47 17.54 -22.87
N GLY A 11 -24.81 16.49 -22.16
CA GLY A 11 -26.12 15.86 -22.20
C GLY A 11 -26.97 16.37 -21.02
N TRP A 12 -27.92 17.24 -21.30
CA TRP A 12 -28.96 17.61 -20.35
C TRP A 12 -30.02 16.51 -20.27
N PHE A 13 -30.27 15.98 -19.09
CA PHE A 13 -31.50 15.23 -18.79
C PHE A 13 -32.35 16.03 -17.81
N CYS A 14 -33.43 16.61 -18.35
CA CYS A 14 -34.54 17.15 -17.58
C CYS A 14 -35.35 15.99 -17.02
N PHE A 15 -35.48 15.87 -15.68
CA PHE A 15 -36.51 15.06 -15.05
C PHE A 15 -37.60 15.98 -14.49
N ALA A 16 -38.79 15.87 -15.10
CA ALA A 16 -40.02 16.52 -14.63
C ALA A 16 -40.51 15.77 -13.38
N ALA A 17 -40.72 16.51 -12.29
CA ALA A 17 -41.35 16.02 -11.06
C ALA A 17 -42.87 15.94 -11.24
N PHE A 18 -43.46 14.75 -11.08
CA PHE A 18 -44.88 14.56 -10.82
C PHE A 18 -45.06 14.38 -9.33
N ALA A 19 -45.66 15.36 -8.69
CA ALA A 19 -46.13 15.31 -7.32
C ALA A 19 -47.52 14.70 -7.30
N SER A 20 -47.62 13.49 -6.76
CA SER A 20 -48.92 12.90 -6.36
C SER A 20 -49.07 12.98 -4.85
N VAL A 21 -49.96 13.79 -4.39
CA VAL A 21 -50.38 13.93 -3.00
C VAL A 21 -51.30 12.77 -2.65
N MET A 22 -50.93 11.95 -1.67
CA MET A 22 -51.81 10.97 -0.99
C MET A 22 -51.97 11.38 0.47
N PRO A 23 -53.22 11.33 1.01
CA PRO A 23 -53.47 11.75 2.38
C PRO A 23 -53.35 10.61 3.38
N GLY A 24 -52.69 10.89 4.47
CA GLY A 24 -53.04 10.37 5.79
C GLY A 24 -52.71 8.93 6.12
N ALA A 25 -51.43 8.62 6.44
CA ALA A 25 -51.11 7.47 7.29
C ALA A 25 -50.43 7.98 8.56
N ARG A 26 -51.07 7.73 9.72
CA ARG A 26 -50.51 8.00 11.04
C ARG A 26 -49.28 7.12 11.23
N LEU A 27 -48.12 7.74 11.38
CA LEU A 27 -46.88 7.10 11.84
C LEU A 27 -47.02 6.71 13.30
N ALA A 28 -47.17 5.40 13.57
CA ALA A 28 -46.91 4.86 14.89
C ALA A 28 -45.44 4.97 15.18
N ALA A 29 -45.09 5.62 16.27
CA ALA A 29 -43.71 5.69 16.76
C ALA A 29 -43.24 4.30 17.17
N VAL A 30 -42.33 3.70 16.41
CA VAL A 30 -41.56 2.54 16.83
C VAL A 30 -40.40 3.04 17.69
N SER A 31 -40.67 3.08 19.01
CA SER A 31 -39.60 3.28 20.01
C SER A 31 -38.83 1.97 20.18
N GLY A 32 -37.51 2.07 20.17
CA GLY A 32 -36.62 1.02 20.67
C GLY A 32 -35.92 0.18 19.59
N VAL A 33 -35.00 0.79 18.87
CA VAL A 33 -33.83 0.05 18.37
C VAL A 33 -32.67 0.42 19.32
N GLU A 34 -32.50 -0.40 20.35
CA GLU A 34 -31.25 -0.40 21.10
C GLU A 34 -30.12 -0.77 20.13
N ASP A 35 -29.14 0.09 20.00
CA ASP A 35 -27.88 -0.19 19.30
C ASP A 35 -27.16 -1.33 20.04
N ALA A 36 -27.54 -2.55 19.75
CA ALA A 36 -26.87 -3.74 20.22
C ALA A 36 -25.47 -3.76 19.58
N LYS A 37 -24.43 -3.56 20.42
CA LYS A 37 -23.04 -3.74 19.98
C LYS A 37 -22.92 -5.12 19.33
N PRO A 38 -22.34 -5.20 18.11
CA PRO A 38 -22.23 -6.48 17.43
C PRO A 38 -21.43 -7.46 18.30
N ASN A 39 -21.90 -8.70 18.39
CA ASN A 39 -21.29 -9.78 19.15
C ASN A 39 -19.88 -10.03 18.60
N ALA A 40 -18.89 -10.26 19.48
CA ALA A 40 -17.49 -10.50 19.11
C ALA A 40 -17.34 -11.65 18.10
N ALA A 41 -18.19 -12.68 18.17
CA ALA A 41 -18.23 -13.78 17.20
C ALA A 41 -18.69 -13.34 15.79
N VAL A 42 -19.60 -12.38 15.69
CA VAL A 42 -20.06 -11.81 14.41
C VAL A 42 -18.96 -10.92 13.82
N LEU A 43 -18.24 -10.17 14.64
CA LEU A 43 -17.09 -9.37 14.20
C LEU A 43 -15.96 -10.27 13.70
N GLN A 44 -15.63 -11.36 14.38
CA GLN A 44 -14.63 -12.33 13.94
C GLN A 44 -15.02 -13.04 12.64
N ALA A 45 -16.29 -13.44 12.49
CA ALA A 45 -16.78 -14.07 11.26
C ALA A 45 -16.73 -13.12 10.05
N THR A 46 -17.01 -11.82 10.26
CA THR A 46 -16.89 -10.79 9.20
C THR A 46 -15.45 -10.48 8.84
N GLU A 47 -14.52 -10.53 9.79
CA GLU A 47 -13.09 -10.39 9.53
C GLU A 47 -12.53 -11.58 8.73
N GLU A 48 -12.88 -12.81 9.09
CA GLU A 48 -12.50 -14.01 8.33
C GLU A 48 -13.06 -14.02 6.90
N GLU A 49 -14.29 -13.58 6.71
CA GLU A 49 -14.90 -13.48 5.39
C GLU A 49 -14.24 -12.39 4.54
N ALA A 50 -13.88 -11.25 5.15
CA ALA A 50 -13.14 -10.17 4.52
C ALA A 50 -11.71 -10.59 4.11
N LEU A 51 -11.07 -11.50 4.85
CA LEU A 51 -9.77 -12.06 4.48
C LEU A 51 -9.86 -13.02 3.28
N ARG A 52 -10.98 -13.70 3.08
CA ARG A 52 -11.19 -14.72 2.02
C ARG A 52 -11.73 -14.15 0.71
N GLY A 53 -12.47 -13.07 0.74
CA GLY A 53 -13.09 -12.40 -0.41
C GLY A 53 -12.29 -11.20 -0.94
N VAL A 54 -12.77 -10.62 -2.06
CA VAL A 54 -12.29 -9.34 -2.60
C VAL A 54 -13.11 -8.21 -1.97
N LEU A 55 -12.47 -7.12 -1.58
CA LEU A 55 -13.17 -5.96 -1.01
C LEU A 55 -14.11 -5.32 -2.02
N THR A 56 -15.22 -4.82 -1.51
CA THR A 56 -16.08 -3.86 -2.21
C THR A 56 -15.65 -2.42 -1.89
N ARG A 57 -16.13 -1.45 -2.70
CA ARG A 57 -15.90 -0.02 -2.47
C ARG A 57 -16.36 0.42 -1.07
N ASP A 58 -17.55 -0.04 -0.64
CA ASP A 58 -18.10 0.32 0.66
C ASP A 58 -17.28 -0.24 1.83
N GLN A 59 -16.77 -1.46 1.70
CA GLN A 59 -15.88 -2.05 2.70
C GLN A 59 -14.55 -1.27 2.77
N GLN A 60 -13.92 -0.99 1.62
CA GLN A 60 -12.69 -0.20 1.56
C GLN A 60 -12.86 1.20 2.17
N SER A 61 -13.97 1.88 1.89
CA SER A 61 -14.21 3.25 2.36
C SER A 61 -14.27 3.36 3.89
N ARG A 62 -14.64 2.28 4.57
CA ARG A 62 -14.74 2.20 6.04
C ARG A 62 -13.42 1.86 6.72
N LEU A 63 -12.40 1.46 5.95
CA LEU A 63 -11.08 1.14 6.50
C LEU A 63 -10.37 2.40 6.97
N THR A 64 -9.76 2.32 8.14
CA THR A 64 -8.83 3.33 8.62
C THR A 64 -7.39 2.96 8.24
N PRO A 65 -6.47 3.93 8.05
CA PRO A 65 -5.08 3.63 7.77
C PRO A 65 -4.41 2.77 8.83
N GLN A 66 -4.77 2.96 10.12
CA GLN A 66 -4.23 2.14 11.20
C GLN A 66 -4.71 0.71 11.13
N ALA A 67 -6.00 0.47 10.92
CA ALA A 67 -6.54 -0.88 10.80
C ALA A 67 -5.89 -1.65 9.63
N VAL A 68 -5.65 -0.97 8.50
CA VAL A 68 -4.95 -1.59 7.36
C VAL A 68 -3.51 -1.94 7.71
N LEU A 69 -2.78 -1.06 8.40
CA LEU A 69 -1.42 -1.34 8.85
C LEU A 69 -1.37 -2.54 9.81
N ASP A 70 -2.28 -2.57 10.79
CA ASP A 70 -2.37 -3.67 11.75
C ASP A 70 -2.71 -5.01 11.07
N GLU A 71 -3.60 -4.99 10.05
CA GLU A 71 -3.89 -6.16 9.21
C GLU A 71 -2.67 -6.65 8.42
N LEU A 72 -1.86 -5.76 7.84
CA LEU A 72 -0.62 -6.14 7.14
C LEU A 72 0.35 -6.82 8.10
N LEU A 73 0.56 -6.26 9.28
CA LEU A 73 1.45 -6.84 10.30
C LEU A 73 0.89 -8.17 10.85
N ALA A 74 -0.44 -8.29 11.01
CA ALA A 74 -1.06 -9.56 11.37
C ALA A 74 -0.88 -10.61 10.27
N GLY A 75 -0.95 -10.22 9.00
CA GLY A 75 -0.66 -11.08 7.86
C GLY A 75 0.79 -11.58 7.88
N ASN A 76 1.74 -10.70 8.17
CA ASN A 76 3.13 -11.11 8.29
C ASN A 76 3.36 -12.12 9.44
N ARG A 77 2.68 -11.95 10.57
CA ARG A 77 2.73 -12.95 11.64
C ARG A 77 2.23 -14.33 11.20
N ARG A 78 1.16 -14.40 10.40
CA ARG A 78 0.70 -15.67 9.82
C ARG A 78 1.70 -16.26 8.83
N PHE A 79 2.32 -15.41 8.01
CA PHE A 79 3.36 -15.84 7.07
C PHE A 79 4.54 -16.52 7.77
N ILE A 80 5.09 -15.91 8.83
CA ILE A 80 6.22 -16.49 9.57
C ILE A 80 5.83 -17.74 10.38
N GLN A 81 4.54 -17.94 10.63
CA GLN A 81 4.00 -19.11 11.35
C GLN A 81 3.56 -20.24 10.40
N ASP A 82 3.74 -20.05 9.07
CA ASP A 82 3.25 -20.96 8.02
C ASP A 82 1.72 -21.22 8.10
N ASP A 83 0.98 -20.20 8.54
CA ASP A 83 -0.48 -20.23 8.74
C ASP A 83 -1.18 -19.23 7.81
N LEU A 84 -0.87 -19.31 6.50
CA LEU A 84 -1.47 -18.44 5.49
C LEU A 84 -2.97 -18.71 5.30
N THR A 85 -3.74 -17.64 5.13
CA THR A 85 -5.17 -17.74 4.87
C THR A 85 -5.44 -18.50 3.57
N GLN A 86 -6.21 -19.59 3.65
CA GLN A 86 -6.60 -20.37 2.48
C GLN A 86 -7.57 -19.57 1.59
N ARG A 87 -7.18 -19.32 0.34
CA ARG A 87 -7.95 -18.54 -0.63
C ARG A 87 -8.27 -19.32 -1.89
N ASN A 88 -9.47 -19.13 -2.42
CA ASN A 88 -9.85 -19.66 -3.72
C ASN A 88 -9.48 -18.65 -4.82
N HIS A 89 -8.35 -18.88 -5.49
CA HIS A 89 -7.84 -17.98 -6.53
C HIS A 89 -8.82 -17.80 -7.70
N SER A 90 -9.46 -18.87 -8.18
CA SER A 90 -10.42 -18.80 -9.28
C SER A 90 -11.66 -17.97 -8.92
N ARG A 91 -12.12 -18.04 -7.67
CA ARG A 91 -13.20 -17.18 -7.15
C ARG A 91 -12.76 -15.73 -7.11
N ARG A 92 -11.59 -15.44 -6.52
CA ARG A 92 -11.07 -14.06 -6.39
C ARG A 92 -10.79 -13.40 -7.75
N ILE A 93 -10.30 -14.15 -8.74
CA ILE A 93 -10.14 -13.65 -10.13
C ILE A 93 -11.48 -13.16 -10.67
N ARG A 94 -12.56 -13.93 -10.50
CA ARG A 94 -13.89 -13.54 -10.98
C ARG A 94 -14.45 -12.35 -10.23
N GLU A 95 -14.27 -12.32 -8.91
CA GLU A 95 -14.75 -11.20 -8.06
C GLU A 95 -14.00 -9.90 -8.36
N ALA A 96 -12.67 -9.96 -8.61
CA ALA A 96 -11.84 -8.79 -8.92
C ALA A 96 -12.02 -8.27 -10.35
N TYR A 97 -12.66 -9.03 -11.25
CA TYR A 97 -12.77 -8.65 -12.67
C TYR A 97 -13.51 -7.33 -12.90
N ALA A 98 -14.56 -7.07 -12.14
CA ALA A 98 -15.40 -5.87 -12.31
C ALA A 98 -14.84 -4.61 -11.65
N GLY A 99 -13.80 -4.73 -10.81
CA GLY A 99 -13.18 -3.61 -10.11
C GLY A 99 -12.18 -4.07 -9.06
N GLN A 100 -11.39 -3.12 -8.57
CA GLN A 100 -10.39 -3.36 -7.54
C GLN A 100 -10.48 -2.29 -6.45
N PHE A 101 -10.38 -2.71 -5.19
CA PHE A 101 -10.46 -1.85 -4.01
C PHE A 101 -9.34 -2.21 -3.02
N PRO A 102 -8.06 -2.06 -3.44
CA PRO A 102 -6.92 -2.46 -2.62
C PRO A 102 -6.78 -1.57 -1.39
N LYS A 103 -6.27 -2.16 -0.30
CA LYS A 103 -6.12 -1.50 0.99
C LYS A 103 -4.84 -0.67 1.08
N ALA A 104 -3.78 -1.12 0.40
CA ALA A 104 -2.44 -0.54 0.50
C ALA A 104 -1.69 -0.58 -0.82
N VAL A 105 -0.61 0.19 -0.90
CA VAL A 105 0.45 0.05 -1.90
C VAL A 105 1.78 -0.19 -1.19
N ILE A 106 2.49 -1.25 -1.61
CA ILE A 106 3.79 -1.62 -1.06
C ILE A 106 4.85 -1.38 -2.13
N LEU A 107 5.82 -0.51 -1.83
CA LEU A 107 7.04 -0.37 -2.63
C LEU A 107 8.10 -1.32 -2.10
N SER A 108 8.43 -2.36 -2.86
CA SER A 108 9.42 -3.37 -2.49
C SER A 108 10.59 -3.41 -3.47
N CYS A 109 11.67 -4.08 -3.07
CA CYS A 109 12.76 -4.41 -3.99
C CYS A 109 12.31 -5.43 -5.05
N LEU A 110 13.05 -5.45 -6.18
CA LEU A 110 12.92 -6.47 -7.22
C LEU A 110 13.33 -7.87 -6.74
N ASP A 111 13.97 -7.99 -5.58
CA ASP A 111 14.49 -9.24 -5.02
C ASP A 111 13.43 -10.34 -5.03
N SER A 112 13.75 -11.47 -5.66
CA SER A 112 12.82 -12.60 -5.88
C SER A 112 12.46 -13.35 -4.59
N ARG A 113 13.19 -13.10 -3.49
CA ARG A 113 12.96 -13.73 -2.17
C ARG A 113 11.88 -13.00 -1.35
N ILE A 114 11.24 -11.98 -1.91
CA ILE A 114 10.21 -11.18 -1.23
C ILE A 114 8.88 -11.33 -2.01
N PRO A 115 8.12 -12.41 -1.81
CA PRO A 115 6.76 -12.54 -2.36
C PRO A 115 5.82 -11.65 -1.54
N VAL A 116 5.70 -10.36 -1.88
CA VAL A 116 5.08 -9.32 -1.04
C VAL A 116 3.67 -9.69 -0.62
N GLU A 117 2.88 -10.26 -1.53
CA GLU A 117 1.52 -10.70 -1.26
C GLU A 117 1.48 -11.80 -0.18
N ASP A 118 2.39 -12.78 -0.24
CA ASP A 118 2.50 -13.85 0.75
C ASP A 118 3.05 -13.31 2.08
N VAL A 119 4.08 -12.45 2.04
CA VAL A 119 4.68 -11.82 3.22
C VAL A 119 3.64 -11.13 4.09
N PHE A 120 2.63 -10.52 3.48
CA PHE A 120 1.54 -9.87 4.20
C PHE A 120 0.24 -10.69 4.21
N ASP A 121 0.27 -11.94 3.76
CA ASP A 121 -0.90 -12.81 3.65
C ASP A 121 -2.07 -12.10 2.96
N ARG A 122 -1.81 -11.56 1.75
CA ARG A 122 -2.81 -10.87 0.92
C ARG A 122 -3.10 -11.67 -0.34
N GLY A 123 -4.32 -11.54 -0.82
CA GLY A 123 -4.76 -12.22 -2.05
C GLY A 123 -4.95 -11.25 -3.22
N ILE A 124 -5.38 -11.79 -4.36
CA ILE A 124 -5.67 -11.01 -5.57
C ILE A 124 -6.62 -9.85 -5.23
N GLY A 125 -6.22 -8.63 -5.59
CA GLY A 125 -7.00 -7.42 -5.41
C GLY A 125 -6.89 -6.75 -4.04
N ASP A 126 -6.11 -7.30 -3.08
CA ASP A 126 -6.00 -6.74 -1.72
C ASP A 126 -5.00 -5.60 -1.61
N ILE A 127 -3.90 -5.67 -2.36
CA ILE A 127 -2.83 -4.65 -2.33
C ILE A 127 -2.28 -4.37 -3.73
N PHE A 128 -1.77 -3.17 -3.94
CA PHE A 128 -0.86 -2.86 -5.03
C PHE A 128 0.58 -3.17 -4.61
N VAL A 129 1.38 -3.66 -5.54
CA VAL A 129 2.81 -3.89 -5.34
C VAL A 129 3.60 -3.19 -6.43
N ALA A 130 4.40 -2.20 -6.06
CA ALA A 130 5.40 -1.57 -6.92
C ALA A 130 6.78 -2.15 -6.59
N ARG A 131 7.59 -2.50 -7.61
CA ARG A 131 8.90 -3.13 -7.40
C ARG A 131 9.96 -2.48 -8.27
N VAL A 132 11.06 -2.10 -7.63
CA VAL A 132 12.28 -1.64 -8.29
C VAL A 132 13.50 -2.07 -7.46
N ALA A 133 14.61 -2.43 -8.11
CA ALA A 133 15.82 -2.84 -7.40
C ALA A 133 16.29 -1.72 -6.46
N GLY A 134 16.31 -2.01 -5.14
CA GLY A 134 16.64 -1.01 -4.10
C GLY A 134 15.48 -0.12 -3.66
N ASN A 135 14.24 -0.45 -3.96
CA ASN A 135 13.00 0.18 -3.42
C ASN A 135 13.05 1.71 -3.26
N PHE A 136 13.70 2.41 -4.20
CA PHE A 136 13.76 3.88 -4.24
C PHE A 136 12.53 4.48 -4.93
N VAL A 137 12.34 5.79 -4.79
CA VAL A 137 11.22 6.54 -5.36
C VAL A 137 11.68 7.37 -6.56
N ASN A 138 10.97 7.23 -7.69
CA ASN A 138 11.06 8.08 -8.89
C ASN A 138 9.67 8.59 -9.27
N GLU A 139 9.55 9.32 -10.38
CA GLU A 139 8.29 9.91 -10.86
C GLU A 139 7.22 8.86 -11.13
N ASP A 140 7.59 7.72 -11.75
CA ASP A 140 6.65 6.65 -12.09
C ASP A 140 6.12 5.95 -10.83
N ILE A 141 6.98 5.73 -9.83
CA ILE A 141 6.59 5.17 -8.53
C ILE A 141 5.68 6.14 -7.77
N LEU A 142 6.02 7.45 -7.75
CA LEU A 142 5.17 8.47 -7.12
C LEU A 142 3.80 8.55 -7.78
N GLY A 143 3.75 8.64 -9.11
CA GLY A 143 2.49 8.64 -9.85
C GLY A 143 1.65 7.39 -9.59
N SER A 144 2.29 6.23 -9.47
CA SER A 144 1.62 4.98 -9.11
C SER A 144 1.07 4.99 -7.67
N MET A 145 1.79 5.59 -6.71
CA MET A 145 1.31 5.77 -5.35
C MET A 145 0.15 6.78 -5.26
N GLU A 146 0.22 7.87 -6.02
CA GLU A 146 -0.88 8.84 -6.14
C GLU A 146 -2.13 8.18 -6.71
N PHE A 147 -1.99 7.42 -7.78
CA PHE A 147 -3.08 6.62 -8.33
C PHE A 147 -3.66 5.67 -7.28
N ALA A 148 -2.81 4.92 -6.59
CA ALA A 148 -3.24 3.94 -5.59
C ALA A 148 -4.02 4.59 -4.45
N CYS A 149 -3.57 5.73 -3.93
CA CYS A 149 -4.18 6.36 -2.76
C CYS A 149 -5.31 7.33 -3.13
N HIS A 150 -5.05 8.25 -4.07
CA HIS A 150 -6.01 9.31 -4.41
C HIS A 150 -7.14 8.81 -5.30
N VAL A 151 -6.84 7.92 -6.28
CA VAL A 151 -7.83 7.44 -7.24
C VAL A 151 -8.47 6.13 -6.79
N ALA A 152 -7.65 5.14 -6.38
CA ALA A 152 -8.13 3.82 -6.02
C ALA A 152 -8.47 3.66 -4.52
N GLY A 153 -8.13 4.62 -3.65
CA GLY A 153 -8.59 4.67 -2.26
C GLY A 153 -7.77 3.83 -1.27
N ALA A 154 -6.54 3.42 -1.64
CA ALA A 154 -5.62 2.75 -0.72
C ALA A 154 -5.30 3.63 0.50
N LYS A 155 -5.17 3.00 1.68
CA LYS A 155 -5.04 3.66 2.98
C LYS A 155 -3.61 3.71 3.51
N VAL A 156 -2.73 2.85 3.00
CA VAL A 156 -1.34 2.74 3.47
C VAL A 156 -0.39 2.73 2.28
N ILE A 157 0.67 3.54 2.37
CA ILE A 157 1.88 3.42 1.57
C ILE A 157 2.95 2.83 2.48
N MET A 158 3.54 1.70 2.09
CA MET A 158 4.65 1.11 2.81
C MET A 158 5.87 0.99 1.90
N VAL A 159 6.99 1.56 2.32
CA VAL A 159 8.29 1.34 1.68
C VAL A 159 8.99 0.23 2.41
N LEU A 160 9.18 -0.92 1.73
CA LEU A 160 9.72 -2.15 2.31
C LEU A 160 11.16 -2.39 1.83
N GLY A 161 12.12 -2.09 2.71
CA GLY A 161 13.52 -2.53 2.55
C GLY A 161 13.73 -3.96 3.05
N HIS A 162 14.93 -4.50 2.86
CA HIS A 162 15.20 -5.88 3.30
C HIS A 162 16.68 -6.12 3.58
N THR A 163 16.98 -7.19 4.33
CA THR A 163 18.33 -7.66 4.58
C THR A 163 19.02 -8.10 3.26
N HIS A 164 20.33 -7.97 3.20
CA HIS A 164 21.17 -8.46 2.09
C HIS A 164 20.76 -7.94 0.70
N CYS A 165 20.27 -6.70 0.59
CA CYS A 165 19.85 -6.11 -0.68
C CYS A 165 21.03 -5.99 -1.66
N GLY A 166 20.96 -6.70 -2.79
CA GLY A 166 22.02 -6.67 -3.81
C GLY A 166 22.21 -5.30 -4.45
N ALA A 167 21.14 -4.53 -4.64
CA ALA A 167 21.24 -3.17 -5.19
C ALA A 167 21.93 -2.20 -4.21
N VAL A 168 21.69 -2.34 -2.91
CA VAL A 168 22.40 -1.54 -1.89
C VAL A 168 23.88 -1.91 -1.84
N LYS A 169 24.22 -3.21 -1.85
CA LYS A 169 25.62 -3.65 -1.93
C LYS A 169 26.31 -3.07 -3.16
N ALA A 170 25.70 -3.17 -4.33
CA ALA A 170 26.25 -2.61 -5.57
C ALA A 170 26.39 -1.08 -5.54
N ALA A 171 25.51 -0.37 -4.82
CA ALA A 171 25.62 1.06 -4.63
C ALA A 171 26.79 1.44 -3.70
N ILE A 172 27.04 0.67 -2.64
CA ILE A 172 28.19 0.81 -1.74
C ILE A 172 29.49 0.60 -2.53
N ASP A 173 29.54 -0.43 -3.39
CA ASP A 173 30.73 -0.76 -4.21
C ASP A 173 30.91 0.14 -5.44
N ASP A 174 30.06 1.15 -5.64
CA ASP A 174 30.04 2.06 -6.80
C ASP A 174 30.06 1.33 -8.15
N VAL A 175 29.31 0.25 -8.28
CA VAL A 175 29.25 -0.57 -9.51
C VAL A 175 28.81 0.28 -10.70
N ARG A 176 29.55 0.18 -11.81
CA ARG A 176 29.31 0.91 -13.06
C ARG A 176 28.97 -0.06 -14.18
N LEU A 177 27.68 -0.17 -14.55
CA LEU A 177 27.23 -1.09 -15.59
C LEU A 177 25.91 -0.59 -16.22
N GLY A 178 25.99 -0.14 -17.47
CA GLY A 178 24.82 0.23 -18.28
C GLY A 178 23.76 1.01 -17.48
N ASN A 179 22.50 0.61 -17.58
CA ASN A 179 21.39 1.25 -16.87
C ASN A 179 21.37 0.97 -15.34
N ILE A 180 22.20 0.05 -14.85
CA ILE A 180 22.37 -0.16 -13.41
C ILE A 180 23.03 1.07 -12.77
N THR A 181 24.00 1.70 -13.43
CA THR A 181 24.69 2.89 -12.93
C THR A 181 23.71 4.02 -12.53
N PRO A 182 22.84 4.54 -13.41
CA PRO A 182 21.88 5.60 -13.03
C PRO A 182 20.81 5.11 -12.03
N MET A 183 20.51 3.81 -11.99
CA MET A 183 19.61 3.23 -11.00
C MET A 183 20.23 3.27 -9.61
N LEU A 184 21.50 2.84 -9.46
CA LEU A 184 22.24 2.86 -8.18
C LEU A 184 22.46 4.29 -7.67
N ALA A 185 22.60 5.27 -8.55
CA ALA A 185 22.69 6.68 -8.18
C ALA A 185 21.49 7.18 -7.34
N LYS A 186 20.35 6.52 -7.44
CA LYS A 186 19.16 6.84 -6.63
C LYS A 186 19.22 6.30 -5.19
N ILE A 187 20.10 5.31 -4.94
CA ILE A 187 20.36 4.74 -3.62
C ILE A 187 21.52 5.49 -2.93
N ARG A 188 22.42 6.09 -3.70
CA ARG A 188 23.63 6.78 -3.21
C ARG A 188 23.36 7.79 -2.07
N PRO A 189 22.27 8.58 -2.07
CA PRO A 189 21.94 9.46 -0.95
C PRO A 189 21.86 8.75 0.41
N ALA A 190 21.46 7.48 0.44
CA ALA A 190 21.42 6.70 1.68
C ALA A 190 22.81 6.39 2.25
N ILE A 191 23.84 6.40 1.40
CA ILE A 191 25.23 6.21 1.78
C ILE A 191 25.86 7.54 2.20
N GLU A 192 25.60 8.61 1.44
CA GLU A 192 26.27 9.91 1.57
C GLU A 192 25.62 10.81 2.63
N GLN A 193 24.30 10.71 2.80
CA GLN A 193 23.48 11.58 3.66
C GLN A 193 22.78 10.81 4.78
N GLY A 194 23.00 9.49 4.85
CA GLY A 194 22.45 8.64 5.91
C GLY A 194 23.01 9.01 7.27
N ARG A 195 22.37 8.50 8.34
CA ARG A 195 22.88 8.67 9.71
C ARG A 195 24.27 8.08 9.84
N PRO A 196 25.14 8.61 10.70
CA PRO A 196 26.48 8.06 10.91
C PRO A 196 26.45 6.57 11.26
N PHE A 197 27.40 5.83 10.71
CA PHE A 197 27.64 4.42 11.04
C PHE A 197 29.09 4.26 11.53
N GLU A 198 29.26 3.65 12.70
CA GLU A 198 30.57 3.33 13.25
C GLU A 198 31.02 1.93 12.81
N GLY A 199 32.23 1.83 12.27
CA GLY A 199 32.83 0.59 11.83
C GLY A 199 33.11 0.51 10.32
N ASN A 200 33.33 -0.70 9.83
CA ASN A 200 33.66 -0.95 8.42
C ASN A 200 32.45 -0.65 7.51
N GLN A 201 32.60 0.31 6.60
CA GLN A 201 31.57 0.77 5.66
C GLN A 201 31.71 0.11 4.29
N ALA A 202 31.86 -1.21 4.26
CA ALA A 202 31.98 -1.98 3.04
C ALA A 202 30.76 -2.90 2.81
N SER A 203 30.55 -3.33 1.58
CA SER A 203 29.43 -4.18 1.16
C SER A 203 29.48 -5.61 1.71
N ASP A 204 30.63 -6.05 2.20
CA ASP A 204 30.85 -7.32 2.88
C ASP A 204 30.48 -7.25 4.39
N ASN A 205 30.27 -6.04 4.95
CA ASN A 205 29.78 -5.85 6.32
C ASN A 205 28.24 -5.89 6.34
N PRO A 206 27.60 -6.99 6.83
CA PRO A 206 26.15 -7.10 6.84
C PRO A 206 25.46 -6.01 7.67
N ALA A 207 26.11 -5.55 8.77
CA ALA A 207 25.55 -4.51 9.63
C ALA A 207 25.51 -3.16 8.90
N TYR A 208 26.56 -2.83 8.14
CA TYR A 208 26.57 -1.61 7.32
C TYR A 208 25.56 -1.67 6.18
N VAL A 209 25.48 -2.80 5.46
CA VAL A 209 24.45 -3.00 4.42
C VAL A 209 23.04 -2.84 4.99
N ALA A 210 22.77 -3.43 6.16
CA ALA A 210 21.48 -3.29 6.84
C ALA A 210 21.19 -1.84 7.24
N HIS A 211 22.21 -1.10 7.72
CA HIS A 211 22.12 0.32 8.02
C HIS A 211 21.74 1.13 6.77
N VAL A 212 22.48 0.99 5.67
CA VAL A 212 22.19 1.70 4.41
C VAL A 212 20.81 1.33 3.86
N CYS A 213 20.39 0.06 3.97
CA CYS A 213 19.03 -0.34 3.57
C CYS A 213 17.95 0.42 4.35
N ARG A 214 18.12 0.57 5.68
CA ARG A 214 17.14 1.32 6.51
C ARG A 214 17.16 2.80 6.19
N GLU A 215 18.34 3.40 6.00
CA GLU A 215 18.46 4.80 5.58
C GLU A 215 17.81 5.05 4.21
N ASN A 216 17.97 4.11 3.27
CA ASN A 216 17.32 4.19 1.96
C ASN A 216 15.79 4.13 2.08
N VAL A 217 15.25 3.31 2.97
CA VAL A 217 13.80 3.30 3.26
C VAL A 217 13.36 4.65 3.86
N ARG A 218 14.09 5.18 4.84
CA ARG A 218 13.79 6.47 5.46
C ARG A 218 13.74 7.60 4.44
N LEU A 219 14.78 7.70 3.60
CA LEU A 219 14.85 8.71 2.54
C LEU A 219 13.76 8.53 1.49
N ALA A 220 13.40 7.28 1.15
CA ALA A 220 12.31 7.03 0.24
C ALA A 220 10.95 7.47 0.82
N VAL A 221 10.70 7.24 2.11
CA VAL A 221 9.50 7.72 2.81
C VAL A 221 9.45 9.26 2.85
N GLU A 222 10.58 9.91 3.13
CA GLU A 222 10.69 11.38 3.08
C GLU A 222 10.44 11.90 1.67
N ALA A 223 11.03 11.29 0.65
CA ALA A 223 10.85 11.67 -0.75
C ALA A 223 9.39 11.54 -1.21
N VAL A 224 8.62 10.57 -0.71
CA VAL A 224 7.17 10.47 -0.99
C VAL A 224 6.44 11.72 -0.45
N ARG A 225 6.77 12.15 0.78
CA ARG A 225 6.17 13.33 1.41
C ARG A 225 6.58 14.64 0.75
N GLU A 226 7.86 14.76 0.38
CA GLU A 226 8.43 16.00 -0.16
C GLU A 226 8.06 16.23 -1.62
N ARG A 227 7.97 15.16 -2.42
CA ARG A 227 7.84 15.23 -3.87
C ARG A 227 6.39 15.03 -4.35
N SER A 228 5.44 14.67 -3.46
CA SER A 228 4.03 14.55 -3.79
C SER A 228 3.17 15.37 -2.82
N ASP A 229 2.71 16.51 -3.28
CA ASP A 229 1.76 17.36 -2.53
C ASP A 229 0.43 16.62 -2.28
N ILE A 230 0.02 15.77 -3.21
CA ILE A 230 -1.21 14.95 -3.12
C ILE A 230 -1.09 13.98 -1.94
N LEU A 231 -0.02 13.20 -1.87
CA LEU A 231 0.17 12.20 -0.82
C LEU A 231 0.40 12.83 0.54
N ARG A 232 1.19 13.92 0.58
CA ARG A 232 1.40 14.70 1.80
C ARG A 232 0.08 15.23 2.36
N LYS A 233 -0.78 15.80 1.52
CA LYS A 233 -2.11 16.29 1.92
C LYS A 233 -2.97 15.16 2.47
N LEU A 234 -3.06 14.02 1.80
CA LEU A 234 -3.82 12.86 2.27
C LEU A 234 -3.31 12.33 3.61
N GLU A 235 -1.98 12.35 3.86
CA GLU A 235 -1.40 11.93 5.13
C GLU A 235 -1.75 12.93 6.24
N VAL A 236 -1.64 14.25 6.00
CA VAL A 236 -1.99 15.31 6.96
C VAL A 236 -3.48 15.26 7.33
N GLU A 237 -4.35 14.96 6.38
CA GLU A 237 -5.78 14.78 6.60
C GLU A 237 -6.14 13.45 7.31
N GLY A 238 -5.15 12.58 7.56
CA GLY A 238 -5.35 11.28 8.18
C GLY A 238 -6.04 10.24 7.27
N ALA A 239 -6.16 10.53 5.98
CA ALA A 239 -6.77 9.64 5.00
C ALA A 239 -5.87 8.46 4.63
N ILE A 240 -4.54 8.64 4.74
CA ILE A 240 -3.53 7.61 4.54
C ILE A 240 -2.47 7.62 5.63
N LYS A 241 -1.67 6.54 5.71
CA LYS A 241 -0.37 6.50 6.42
C LYS A 241 0.74 6.18 5.44
N ILE A 242 1.89 6.84 5.62
CA ILE A 242 3.13 6.55 4.89
C ILE A 242 4.15 6.02 5.89
N VAL A 243 4.57 4.77 5.73
CA VAL A 243 5.45 4.09 6.68
C VAL A 243 6.65 3.44 5.99
N GLY A 244 7.77 3.40 6.70
CA GLY A 244 8.93 2.58 6.34
C GLY A 244 8.88 1.25 7.08
N ALA A 245 9.29 0.17 6.41
CA ALA A 245 9.39 -1.15 7.01
C ALA A 245 10.63 -1.89 6.49
N TYR A 246 11.04 -2.92 7.24
CA TYR A 246 12.22 -3.70 6.95
C TYR A 246 11.92 -5.19 7.07
N TYR A 247 12.17 -5.93 6.00
CA TYR A 247 11.95 -7.36 5.90
C TYR A 247 13.25 -8.12 6.13
N ASP A 248 13.25 -9.04 7.04
CA ASP A 248 14.36 -9.94 7.28
C ASP A 248 14.22 -11.22 6.45
N LEU A 249 15.16 -11.45 5.52
CA LEU A 249 15.16 -12.63 4.65
C LEU A 249 15.40 -13.95 5.37
N GLY A 250 15.93 -13.90 6.60
CA GLY A 250 16.24 -15.11 7.40
C GLY A 250 15.04 -15.59 8.19
N SER A 251 14.24 -14.67 8.72
CA SER A 251 13.08 -14.98 9.55
C SER A 251 11.74 -14.80 8.84
N GLY A 252 11.69 -14.01 7.77
CA GLY A 252 10.44 -13.59 7.14
C GLY A 252 9.72 -12.46 7.88
N GLU A 253 10.30 -11.92 8.94
CA GLU A 253 9.68 -10.89 9.77
C GLU A 253 9.76 -9.50 9.12
N VAL A 254 8.67 -8.74 9.24
CA VAL A 254 8.58 -7.32 8.90
C VAL A 254 8.52 -6.48 10.16
N SER A 255 9.49 -5.57 10.32
CA SER A 255 9.52 -4.58 11.39
C SER A 255 9.29 -3.17 10.84
N LEU A 256 8.47 -2.36 11.50
CA LEU A 256 8.31 -0.95 11.16
C LEU A 256 9.57 -0.18 11.56
N LEU A 257 9.95 0.78 10.71
CA LEU A 257 11.01 1.72 11.02
C LEU A 257 10.41 2.97 11.70
N PRO A 258 11.17 3.60 12.61
CA PRO A 258 10.74 4.81 13.33
C PRO A 258 10.62 6.03 12.42
#